data_5340d06506b5fbd4407512f566784e6e
#
_entry.id   5340d06506b5fbd4407512f566784e6e
#
_cell.length_a   1.000
_cell.length_b   1.000
_cell.length_c   1.000
_cell.angle_alpha   90.00
_cell.angle_beta   90.00
_cell.angle_gamma   90.00
#
_symmetry.space_group_name_H-M   'P 1'
#
loop_
_entity.id
_entity.type
_entity.pdbx_description
1 polymer ?
#
loop_
_entity_poly.entity_id
_entity_poly.type
_entity_poly.pdbx_seq_one_letter_code
_entity_poly.pdbx_strand_id
1 'polypeptide(L)'
;IPENKYNNSVLQRFDEQLRKSNIKTLYTLKPDFSWAAEKANNYNLNTDKKYILFFPFCSRDLIHKRWPYFSELINLIKQNHPEYSLVVAPGPGEIEEAKSLDVKIAINNNLPLNFFELASLIKKSHLVIANDTGPAHMAAHLGARGFTLFGPHTTPEKVSIEREKFIALQTMDLKSLFADRVYALIKSSIIN
;
A
#
# COMPACT_ATOMS: atom_id res chain seq x y z
N ILE A 1 -21.00 -18.45 -11.28
CA ILE A 1 -19.85 -17.72 -11.82
C ILE A 1 -20.40 -16.49 -12.51
N PRO A 2 -19.94 -15.26 -12.22
CA PRO A 2 -20.42 -14.04 -12.90
C PRO A 2 -20.19 -14.16 -14.41
N GLU A 3 -21.18 -13.79 -15.20
CA GLU A 3 -21.15 -13.90 -16.68
C GLU A 3 -20.02 -13.06 -17.31
N ASN A 4 -19.51 -12.05 -16.60
CA ASN A 4 -18.45 -11.14 -17.07
C ASN A 4 -17.21 -11.11 -16.17
N LYS A 5 -16.71 -12.27 -15.76
CA LYS A 5 -15.57 -12.43 -14.87
C LYS A 5 -14.32 -11.61 -15.27
N TYR A 6 -14.14 -11.34 -16.56
CA TYR A 6 -12.94 -10.67 -17.08
C TYR A 6 -13.10 -9.16 -17.32
N ASN A 7 -14.33 -8.67 -17.39
CA ASN A 7 -14.59 -7.26 -17.70
C ASN A 7 -14.90 -6.42 -16.46
N ASN A 8 -15.40 -7.04 -15.38
CA ASN A 8 -15.76 -6.33 -14.16
C ASN A 8 -14.57 -6.24 -13.19
N SER A 9 -14.46 -5.11 -12.49
CA SER A 9 -13.50 -4.94 -11.41
C SER A 9 -13.77 -5.90 -10.25
N VAL A 10 -12.79 -6.10 -9.38
CA VAL A 10 -12.92 -7.01 -8.23
C VAL A 10 -14.07 -6.62 -7.30
N LEU A 11 -14.26 -5.32 -7.05
CA LEU A 11 -15.37 -4.85 -6.20
C LEU A 11 -16.74 -5.08 -6.85
N GLN A 12 -16.84 -4.86 -8.16
CA GLN A 12 -18.08 -5.16 -8.90
C GLN A 12 -18.43 -6.63 -8.84
N ARG A 13 -17.44 -7.52 -8.97
CA ARG A 13 -17.65 -8.97 -8.87
C ARG A 13 -18.12 -9.39 -7.49
N PHE A 14 -17.55 -8.82 -6.43
CA PHE A 14 -18.00 -9.08 -5.06
C PHE A 14 -19.40 -8.55 -4.81
N ASP A 15 -19.72 -7.33 -5.27
CA ASP A 15 -21.07 -6.77 -5.15
C ASP A 15 -22.11 -7.66 -5.84
N GLU A 16 -21.81 -8.08 -7.07
CA GLU A 16 -22.67 -8.99 -7.82
C GLU A 16 -22.86 -10.34 -7.12
N GLN A 17 -21.78 -10.93 -6.61
CA GLN A 17 -21.85 -12.20 -5.87
C GLN A 17 -22.70 -12.10 -4.62
N LEU A 18 -22.56 -11.03 -3.84
CA LEU A 18 -23.34 -10.79 -2.63
C LEU A 18 -24.82 -10.62 -2.97
N ARG A 19 -25.14 -9.83 -4.00
CA ARG A 19 -26.54 -9.65 -4.47
C ARG A 19 -27.17 -10.97 -4.94
N LYS A 20 -26.45 -11.80 -5.69
CA LYS A 20 -26.90 -13.14 -6.12
C LYS A 20 -27.12 -14.08 -4.93
N SER A 21 -26.45 -13.84 -3.81
CA SER A 21 -26.66 -14.57 -2.56
C SER A 21 -27.74 -13.95 -1.65
N ASN A 22 -28.55 -13.03 -2.17
CA ASN A 22 -29.57 -12.27 -1.44
C ASN A 22 -29.04 -11.48 -0.24
N ILE A 23 -27.76 -11.08 -0.28
CA ILE A 23 -27.15 -10.21 0.73
C ILE A 23 -27.28 -8.77 0.25
N LYS A 24 -27.90 -7.92 1.07
CA LYS A 24 -28.05 -6.49 0.78
C LYS A 24 -26.66 -5.82 0.81
N THR A 25 -26.30 -5.17 -0.29
CA THR A 25 -25.05 -4.42 -0.40
C THR A 25 -25.32 -2.91 -0.31
N LEU A 26 -24.50 -2.19 0.46
CA LEU A 26 -24.62 -0.72 0.61
C LEU A 26 -23.37 0.00 0.11
N TYR A 27 -22.18 -0.42 0.56
CA TYR A 27 -20.92 0.28 0.29
C TYR A 27 -19.86 -0.60 -0.36
N THR A 28 -20.26 -1.70 -0.99
CA THR A 28 -19.34 -2.70 -1.56
C THR A 28 -18.39 -2.10 -2.59
N LEU A 29 -18.85 -1.12 -3.38
CA LEU A 29 -18.03 -0.44 -4.39
C LEU A 29 -17.15 0.67 -3.82
N LYS A 30 -17.40 1.09 -2.59
CA LYS A 30 -16.62 2.11 -1.87
C LYS A 30 -16.32 1.63 -0.44
N PRO A 31 -15.57 0.53 -0.28
CA PRO A 31 -15.24 0.04 1.05
C PRO A 31 -14.44 1.09 1.83
N ASP A 32 -14.69 1.15 3.14
CA ASP A 32 -14.01 2.04 4.08
C ASP A 32 -13.47 1.22 5.24
N PHE A 33 -12.18 1.36 5.52
CA PHE A 33 -11.50 0.71 6.64
C PHE A 33 -11.24 1.63 7.82
N SER A 34 -11.81 2.83 7.87
CA SER A 34 -11.62 3.79 8.97
C SER A 34 -11.92 3.20 10.34
N TRP A 35 -12.96 2.35 10.43
CA TRP A 35 -13.31 1.61 11.63
C TRP A 35 -12.18 0.73 12.18
N ALA A 36 -11.32 0.21 11.30
CA ALA A 36 -10.19 -0.61 11.72
C ALA A 36 -9.07 0.24 12.34
N ALA A 37 -8.82 1.41 11.77
CA ALA A 37 -7.83 2.34 12.32
C ALA A 37 -8.24 2.88 13.71
N GLU A 38 -9.55 3.07 13.96
CA GLU A 38 -10.09 3.52 15.23
C GLU A 38 -10.00 2.45 16.33
N LYS A 39 -10.02 1.17 15.96
CA LYS A 39 -9.92 0.04 16.89
C LYS A 39 -8.49 -0.34 17.29
N ALA A 40 -7.49 0.33 16.75
CA ALA A 40 -6.10 0.04 17.08
C ALA A 40 -5.78 0.43 18.53
N ASN A 41 -5.54 -0.55 19.38
CA ASN A 41 -5.10 -0.33 20.75
C ASN A 41 -3.62 0.06 20.77
N ASN A 42 -3.36 1.35 21.01
CA ASN A 42 -2.07 1.91 21.48
C ASN A 42 -0.81 1.57 20.68
N TYR A 43 -0.90 1.17 19.39
CA TYR A 43 0.30 1.09 18.58
C TYR A 43 0.87 2.50 18.36
N ASN A 44 2.07 2.72 18.86
CA ASN A 44 2.81 3.97 18.66
C ASN A 44 4.12 3.65 17.93
N LEU A 45 4.31 4.27 16.79
CA LEU A 45 5.56 4.15 16.03
C LEU A 45 6.76 4.81 16.74
N ASN A 46 6.51 5.58 17.80
CA ASN A 46 7.52 6.35 18.50
C ASN A 46 8.38 7.21 17.55
N THR A 47 7.73 8.12 16.84
CA THR A 47 8.38 9.14 16.01
C THR A 47 7.70 10.48 16.19
N ASP A 48 8.52 11.53 16.36
CA ASP A 48 8.06 12.93 16.45
C ASP A 48 7.92 13.57 15.06
N LYS A 49 8.41 12.90 14.03
CA LYS A 49 8.35 13.38 12.65
C LYS A 49 7.14 12.78 11.91
N LYS A 50 6.63 13.51 10.93
CA LYS A 50 5.80 12.92 9.87
C LYS A 50 6.56 11.78 9.21
N TYR A 51 5.88 10.76 8.73
CA TYR A 51 6.56 9.62 8.12
C TYR A 51 5.97 9.20 6.79
N ILE A 52 6.87 8.69 5.94
CA ILE A 52 6.55 8.03 4.68
C ILE A 52 6.61 6.53 4.92
N LEU A 53 5.53 5.83 4.57
CA LEU A 53 5.35 4.41 4.83
C LEU A 53 5.53 3.60 3.55
N PHE A 54 6.39 2.59 3.61
CA PHE A 54 6.70 1.72 2.48
C PHE A 54 6.17 0.31 2.68
N PHE A 55 5.65 -0.28 1.59
CA PHE A 55 5.31 -1.70 1.47
C PHE A 55 6.06 -2.30 0.28
N PRO A 56 7.37 -2.58 0.43
CA PRO A 56 8.24 -3.00 -0.66
C PRO A 56 8.17 -4.50 -0.95
N PHE A 57 7.49 -5.26 -0.10
CA PHE A 57 7.41 -6.70 -0.19
C PHE A 57 6.11 -7.16 -0.86
N CYS A 58 6.03 -8.44 -1.15
CA CYS A 58 4.84 -9.10 -1.65
C CYS A 58 4.88 -10.58 -1.27
N SER A 59 3.76 -11.28 -1.40
CA SER A 59 3.70 -12.73 -1.22
C SER A 59 4.81 -13.43 -2.03
N ARG A 60 5.42 -14.47 -1.45
CA ARG A 60 6.52 -15.24 -2.08
C ARG A 60 6.17 -15.79 -3.46
N ASP A 61 4.91 -16.17 -3.66
CA ASP A 61 4.42 -16.67 -4.94
C ASP A 61 4.17 -15.58 -5.98
N LEU A 62 4.23 -14.31 -5.58
CA LEU A 62 3.92 -13.15 -6.40
C LEU A 62 5.11 -12.21 -6.60
N ILE A 63 6.32 -12.74 -6.59
CA ILE A 63 7.57 -11.96 -6.67
C ILE A 63 7.64 -11.07 -7.92
N HIS A 64 6.94 -11.43 -9.00
CA HIS A 64 6.82 -10.65 -10.22
C HIS A 64 6.09 -9.30 -10.03
N LYS A 65 5.37 -9.12 -8.91
CA LYS A 65 4.76 -7.84 -8.51
C LYS A 65 5.72 -6.91 -7.79
N ARG A 66 6.90 -7.40 -7.42
CA ARG A 66 7.85 -6.66 -6.62
C ARG A 66 8.68 -5.72 -7.48
N TRP A 67 8.55 -4.42 -7.21
CA TRP A 67 9.41 -3.42 -7.81
C TRP A 67 10.81 -3.48 -7.17
N PRO A 68 11.90 -3.55 -7.95
CA PRO A 68 13.22 -3.85 -7.40
C PRO A 68 13.95 -2.64 -6.78
N TYR A 69 13.49 -1.41 -7.01
CA TYR A 69 14.26 -0.20 -6.69
C TYR A 69 13.77 0.53 -5.42
N PHE A 70 13.15 -0.17 -4.47
CA PHE A 70 12.70 0.47 -3.22
C PHE A 70 13.88 1.02 -2.41
N SER A 71 15.02 0.32 -2.34
CA SER A 71 16.20 0.77 -1.62
C SER A 71 16.75 2.08 -2.20
N GLU A 72 16.81 2.19 -3.51
CA GLU A 72 17.28 3.39 -4.20
C GLU A 72 16.30 4.56 -3.99
N LEU A 73 14.99 4.31 -4.08
CA LEU A 73 13.98 5.34 -3.82
C LEU A 73 14.04 5.84 -2.37
N ILE A 74 14.19 4.93 -1.41
CA ILE A 74 14.36 5.25 0.01
C ILE A 74 15.58 6.17 0.21
N ASN A 75 16.72 5.85 -0.42
CA ASN A 75 17.92 6.66 -0.34
C ASN A 75 17.72 8.05 -0.96
N LEU A 76 17.05 8.15 -2.11
CA LEU A 76 16.72 9.44 -2.74
C LEU A 76 15.84 10.30 -1.82
N ILE A 77 14.82 9.70 -1.20
CA ILE A 77 13.93 10.43 -0.28
C ILE A 77 14.71 10.83 0.99
N LYS A 78 15.51 9.95 1.57
CA LYS A 78 16.32 10.22 2.76
C LYS A 78 17.28 11.40 2.58
N GLN A 79 17.88 11.51 1.40
CA GLN A 79 18.79 12.59 1.05
C GLN A 79 18.09 13.93 0.82
N ASN A 80 16.93 13.93 0.19
CA ASN A 80 16.23 15.14 -0.24
C ASN A 80 15.16 15.62 0.76
N HIS A 81 14.70 14.75 1.66
CA HIS A 81 13.59 15.00 2.60
C HIS A 81 13.92 14.48 4.01
N PRO A 82 15.01 14.95 4.65
CA PRO A 82 15.46 14.47 5.98
C PRO A 82 14.48 14.82 7.11
N GLU A 83 13.50 15.69 6.85
CA GLU A 83 12.45 16.06 7.78
C GLU A 83 11.43 14.92 8.02
N TYR A 84 11.35 13.93 7.12
CA TYR A 84 10.47 12.77 7.29
C TYR A 84 11.19 11.57 7.91
N SER A 85 10.48 10.82 8.74
CA SER A 85 10.87 9.45 9.09
C SER A 85 10.47 8.50 7.97
N LEU A 86 11.37 7.61 7.57
CA LEU A 86 11.08 6.57 6.59
C LEU A 86 10.79 5.26 7.33
N VAL A 87 9.69 4.62 7.00
CA VAL A 87 9.14 3.48 7.75
C VAL A 87 8.76 2.37 6.81
N VAL A 88 9.08 1.14 7.17
CA VAL A 88 8.58 -0.08 6.52
C VAL A 88 7.72 -0.87 7.50
N ALA A 89 6.60 -1.41 7.04
CA ALA A 89 5.78 -2.33 7.81
C ALA A 89 5.80 -3.71 7.13
N PRO A 90 6.68 -4.63 7.59
CA PRO A 90 6.80 -5.96 7.02
C PRO A 90 5.63 -6.86 7.41
N GLY A 91 5.28 -7.77 6.51
CA GLY A 91 4.38 -8.88 6.79
C GLY A 91 5.09 -10.07 7.45
N PRO A 92 4.35 -11.18 7.68
CA PRO A 92 4.93 -12.40 8.18
C PRO A 92 6.06 -12.93 7.30
N GLY A 93 7.24 -13.17 7.91
CA GLY A 93 8.44 -13.68 7.22
C GLY A 93 9.24 -12.64 6.45
N GLU A 94 8.89 -11.33 6.55
CA GLU A 94 9.58 -10.23 5.85
C GLU A 94 10.45 -9.37 6.78
N ILE A 95 10.42 -9.60 8.11
CA ILE A 95 11.12 -8.77 9.11
C ILE A 95 12.63 -8.77 8.86
N GLU A 96 13.24 -9.92 8.60
CA GLU A 96 14.68 -10.01 8.37
C GLU A 96 15.09 -9.26 7.09
N GLU A 97 14.30 -9.37 6.05
CA GLU A 97 14.55 -8.63 4.81
C GLU A 97 14.37 -7.12 5.00
N ALA A 98 13.40 -6.70 5.81
CA ALA A 98 13.15 -5.28 6.12
C ALA A 98 14.36 -4.61 6.80
N LYS A 99 15.17 -5.36 7.56
CA LYS A 99 16.39 -4.83 8.22
C LYS A 99 17.44 -4.32 7.22
N SER A 100 17.42 -4.81 5.98
CA SER A 100 18.36 -4.38 4.93
C SER A 100 18.04 -3.00 4.34
N LEU A 101 16.85 -2.45 4.61
CA LEU A 101 16.42 -1.19 3.99
C LEU A 101 16.91 0.07 4.73
N ASP A 102 17.61 -0.06 5.87
CA ASP A 102 18.12 1.08 6.67
C ASP A 102 17.03 2.14 6.97
N VAL A 103 15.83 1.68 7.34
CA VAL A 103 14.69 2.51 7.73
C VAL A 103 14.06 1.98 9.02
N LYS A 104 13.20 2.77 9.63
CA LYS A 104 12.46 2.33 10.81
C LYS A 104 11.50 1.18 10.45
N ILE A 105 11.52 0.10 11.22
CA ILE A 105 10.66 -1.06 11.03
C ILE A 105 9.48 -0.96 12.00
N ALA A 106 8.26 -0.95 11.46
CA ALA A 106 7.04 -0.94 12.24
C ALA A 106 6.62 -2.38 12.57
N ILE A 107 6.93 -2.79 13.79
CA ILE A 107 6.58 -4.11 14.36
C ILE A 107 6.09 -3.94 15.79
N ASN A 108 5.36 -4.91 16.32
CA ASN A 108 4.93 -4.94 17.70
C ASN A 108 5.39 -6.26 18.36
N ASN A 109 6.13 -6.16 19.49
CA ASN A 109 6.68 -7.33 20.19
C ASN A 109 7.46 -8.32 19.28
N ASN A 110 8.27 -7.78 18.36
CA ASN A 110 9.02 -8.52 17.33
C ASN A 110 8.15 -9.31 16.33
N LEU A 111 6.88 -8.97 16.23
CA LEU A 111 5.93 -9.55 15.27
C LEU A 111 5.43 -8.49 14.30
N PRO A 112 5.02 -8.87 13.08
CA PRO A 112 4.31 -7.98 12.18
C PRO A 112 3.09 -7.37 12.84
N LEU A 113 2.75 -6.15 12.45
CA LEU A 113 1.55 -5.49 12.94
C LEU A 113 0.28 -6.30 12.61
N ASN A 114 -0.65 -6.35 13.54
CA ASN A 114 -1.97 -6.89 13.24
C ASN A 114 -2.78 -5.93 12.35
N PHE A 115 -3.93 -6.38 11.89
CA PHE A 115 -4.77 -5.64 10.95
C PHE A 115 -5.14 -4.23 11.44
N PHE A 116 -5.48 -4.09 12.73
CA PHE A 116 -5.88 -2.80 13.31
C PHE A 116 -4.69 -1.85 13.48
N GLU A 117 -3.56 -2.38 13.98
CA GLU A 117 -2.32 -1.61 14.13
C GLU A 117 -1.81 -1.11 12.78
N LEU A 118 -1.86 -1.98 11.75
CA LEU A 118 -1.49 -1.62 10.38
C LEU A 118 -2.41 -0.54 9.82
N ALA A 119 -3.73 -0.65 10.02
CA ALA A 119 -4.70 0.36 9.60
C ALA A 119 -4.43 1.71 10.27
N SER A 120 -4.14 1.72 11.58
CA SER A 120 -3.78 2.94 12.32
C SER A 120 -2.47 3.54 11.83
N LEU A 121 -1.45 2.72 11.57
CA LEU A 121 -0.18 3.18 11.01
C LEU A 121 -0.39 3.83 9.65
N ILE A 122 -1.12 3.19 8.75
CA ILE A 122 -1.43 3.72 7.43
C ILE A 122 -2.20 5.04 7.53
N LYS A 123 -3.23 5.11 8.37
CA LYS A 123 -4.07 6.31 8.52
C LYS A 123 -3.30 7.55 8.99
N LYS A 124 -2.26 7.34 9.80
CA LYS A 124 -1.41 8.42 10.34
C LYS A 124 -0.21 8.76 9.43
N SER A 125 0.04 7.99 8.39
CA SER A 125 1.17 8.25 7.48
C SER A 125 0.95 9.53 6.66
N HIS A 126 2.04 10.22 6.36
CA HIS A 126 2.02 11.36 5.46
C HIS A 126 1.84 10.91 4.00
N LEU A 127 2.53 9.84 3.62
CA LEU A 127 2.49 9.25 2.28
C LEU A 127 2.73 7.74 2.36
N VAL A 128 2.05 6.98 1.51
CA VAL A 128 2.28 5.52 1.34
C VAL A 128 2.87 5.25 -0.04
N ILE A 129 3.89 4.40 -0.10
CA ILE A 129 4.46 3.91 -1.37
C ILE A 129 4.54 2.38 -1.31
N ALA A 130 3.90 1.70 -2.24
CA ALA A 130 3.67 0.27 -2.14
C ALA A 130 3.76 -0.47 -3.49
N ASN A 131 4.05 -1.76 -3.45
CA ASN A 131 3.69 -2.69 -4.53
C ASN A 131 2.18 -2.95 -4.51
N ASP A 132 1.65 -3.61 -5.55
CA ASP A 132 0.27 -4.14 -5.58
C ASP A 132 0.11 -5.27 -4.55
N THR A 133 -0.26 -4.90 -3.32
CA THR A 133 -0.35 -5.78 -2.15
C THR A 133 -1.57 -5.45 -1.27
N GLY A 134 -1.90 -6.35 -0.35
CA GLY A 134 -2.98 -6.13 0.61
C GLY A 134 -2.90 -4.79 1.36
N PRO A 135 -1.73 -4.42 1.94
CA PRO A 135 -1.53 -3.10 2.56
C PRO A 135 -1.80 -1.91 1.65
N ALA A 136 -1.46 -1.99 0.35
CA ALA A 136 -1.78 -0.94 -0.63
C ALA A 136 -3.29 -0.76 -0.80
N HIS A 137 -4.04 -1.86 -0.89
CA HIS A 137 -5.51 -1.82 -0.93
C HIS A 137 -6.09 -1.24 0.37
N MET A 138 -5.55 -1.63 1.53
CA MET A 138 -5.95 -1.05 2.80
C MET A 138 -5.72 0.47 2.81
N ALA A 139 -4.56 0.94 2.34
CA ALA A 139 -4.23 2.36 2.26
C ALA A 139 -5.21 3.13 1.36
N ALA A 140 -5.51 2.60 0.19
CA ALA A 140 -6.50 3.18 -0.72
C ALA A 140 -7.88 3.32 -0.07
N HIS A 141 -8.35 2.28 0.62
CA HIS A 141 -9.67 2.26 1.27
C HIS A 141 -9.72 2.96 2.64
N LEU A 142 -8.57 3.35 3.19
CA LEU A 142 -8.45 4.26 4.33
C LEU A 142 -8.42 5.73 3.90
N GLY A 143 -8.41 6.01 2.59
CA GLY A 143 -8.25 7.36 2.07
C GLY A 143 -6.88 7.96 2.34
N ALA A 144 -5.86 7.12 2.51
CA ALA A 144 -4.48 7.57 2.66
C ALA A 144 -3.99 8.18 1.34
N ARG A 145 -3.05 9.14 1.45
CA ARG A 145 -2.31 9.63 0.28
C ARG A 145 -1.24 8.60 -0.07
N GLY A 146 -1.10 8.26 -1.35
CA GLY A 146 -0.06 7.32 -1.71
C GLY A 146 0.00 6.94 -3.18
N PHE A 147 0.98 6.09 -3.45
CA PHE A 147 1.26 5.52 -4.76
C PHE A 147 1.44 4.02 -4.65
N THR A 148 0.92 3.32 -5.63
CA THR A 148 1.18 1.89 -5.79
C THR A 148 1.77 1.59 -7.16
N LEU A 149 2.73 0.67 -7.21
CA LEU A 149 3.48 0.34 -8.41
C LEU A 149 2.90 -0.95 -9.03
N PHE A 150 2.48 -0.84 -10.28
CA PHE A 150 1.87 -1.92 -11.04
C PHE A 150 2.72 -2.35 -12.24
N GLY A 151 2.99 -3.64 -12.32
CA GLY A 151 3.50 -4.28 -13.52
C GLY A 151 2.36 -4.79 -14.42
N PRO A 152 2.68 -5.59 -15.44
CA PRO A 152 1.71 -6.07 -16.43
C PRO A 152 0.79 -7.20 -15.94
N HIS A 153 0.95 -7.67 -14.69
CA HIS A 153 0.22 -8.81 -14.12
C HIS A 153 -1.27 -8.55 -13.93
N THR A 154 -1.66 -7.30 -13.76
CA THR A 154 -3.05 -6.84 -13.63
C THR A 154 -3.13 -5.35 -13.93
N THR A 155 -4.33 -4.76 -13.85
CA THR A 155 -4.49 -3.31 -13.99
C THR A 155 -5.13 -2.71 -12.72
N PRO A 156 -4.85 -1.43 -12.42
CA PRO A 156 -5.44 -0.72 -11.28
C PRO A 156 -6.98 -0.77 -11.28
N GLU A 157 -7.59 -0.66 -12.47
CA GLU A 157 -9.04 -0.69 -12.64
C GLU A 157 -9.62 -2.06 -12.28
N LYS A 158 -8.97 -3.15 -12.73
CA LYS A 158 -9.41 -4.52 -12.41
C LYS A 158 -9.42 -4.81 -10.93
N VAL A 159 -8.45 -4.30 -10.20
CA VAL A 159 -8.37 -4.50 -8.75
C VAL A 159 -9.04 -3.40 -7.94
N SER A 160 -9.53 -2.34 -8.58
CA SER A 160 -10.27 -1.23 -7.96
C SER A 160 -9.46 -0.50 -6.87
N ILE A 161 -8.15 -0.29 -7.08
CA ILE A 161 -7.30 0.28 -6.04
C ILE A 161 -7.26 1.81 -6.06
N GLU A 162 -7.42 2.45 -7.23
CA GLU A 162 -7.30 3.91 -7.33
C GLU A 162 -8.40 4.64 -6.55
N ARG A 163 -7.99 5.70 -5.87
CA ARG A 163 -8.82 6.63 -5.12
C ARG A 163 -8.31 8.05 -5.34
N GLU A 164 -9.09 9.05 -4.92
CA GLU A 164 -8.75 10.47 -5.07
C GLU A 164 -7.30 10.81 -4.68
N LYS A 165 -6.81 10.20 -3.59
CA LYS A 165 -5.46 10.47 -3.05
C LYS A 165 -4.51 9.28 -3.19
N PHE A 166 -4.94 8.18 -3.80
CA PHE A 166 -4.14 6.96 -3.93
C PHE A 166 -4.05 6.55 -5.40
N ILE A 167 -2.88 6.75 -5.99
CA ILE A 167 -2.65 6.70 -7.44
C ILE A 167 -1.81 5.47 -7.80
N ALA A 168 -2.16 4.81 -8.89
CA ALA A 168 -1.38 3.71 -9.44
C ALA A 168 -0.39 4.21 -10.51
N LEU A 169 0.87 3.84 -10.36
CA LEU A 169 1.92 4.04 -11.36
C LEU A 169 2.09 2.72 -12.12
N GLN A 170 1.49 2.62 -13.28
CA GLN A 170 1.52 1.42 -14.10
C GLN A 170 2.63 1.44 -15.12
N THR A 171 3.30 0.31 -15.30
CA THR A 171 4.33 0.10 -16.32
C THR A 171 4.20 -1.30 -16.94
N MET A 172 4.70 -1.46 -18.17
CA MET A 172 4.80 -2.77 -18.82
C MET A 172 5.94 -3.64 -18.26
N ASP A 173 6.92 -3.02 -17.60
CA ASP A 173 7.99 -3.73 -16.92
C ASP A 173 8.45 -2.94 -15.68
N LEU A 174 8.29 -3.54 -14.50
CA LEU A 174 8.73 -2.94 -13.24
C LEU A 174 10.24 -2.71 -13.18
N LYS A 175 11.04 -3.50 -13.90
CA LYS A 175 12.50 -3.33 -13.94
C LYS A 175 12.94 -2.14 -14.78
N SER A 176 12.11 -1.67 -15.71
CA SER A 176 12.39 -0.48 -16.52
C SER A 176 11.96 0.83 -15.85
N LEU A 177 11.21 0.76 -14.75
CA LEU A 177 10.75 1.92 -13.98
C LEU A 177 11.79 2.23 -12.88
N PHE A 178 12.82 3.03 -13.19
CA PHE A 178 13.89 3.36 -12.25
C PHE A 178 13.45 4.29 -11.10
N ALA A 179 14.21 4.28 -10.00
CA ALA A 179 13.88 5.00 -8.78
C ALA A 179 13.81 6.53 -8.96
N ASP A 180 14.68 7.11 -9.75
CA ASP A 180 14.70 8.55 -10.07
C ASP A 180 13.41 8.99 -10.76
N ARG A 181 12.91 8.17 -11.69
CA ARG A 181 11.64 8.43 -12.37
C ARG A 181 10.45 8.38 -11.42
N VAL A 182 10.40 7.37 -10.55
CA VAL A 182 9.36 7.29 -9.51
C VAL A 182 9.45 8.49 -8.59
N TYR A 183 10.65 8.83 -8.11
CA TYR A 183 10.87 9.98 -7.25
C TYR A 183 10.39 11.27 -7.91
N ALA A 184 10.70 11.50 -9.18
CA ALA A 184 10.24 12.68 -9.92
C ALA A 184 8.71 12.80 -9.99
N LEU A 185 8.00 11.67 -10.09
CA LEU A 185 6.53 11.63 -10.11
C LEU A 185 5.91 11.92 -8.73
N ILE A 186 6.53 11.46 -7.64
CA ILE A 186 5.94 11.54 -6.30
C ILE A 186 6.41 12.73 -5.47
N LYS A 187 7.52 13.40 -5.84
CA LYS A 187 8.17 14.44 -5.02
C LYS A 187 7.24 15.58 -4.60
N SER A 188 6.32 16.01 -5.47
CA SER A 188 5.33 17.05 -5.13
C SER A 188 4.37 16.60 -4.02
N SER A 189 4.07 15.30 -3.95
CA SER A 189 3.21 14.72 -2.92
C SER A 189 3.94 14.48 -1.59
N ILE A 190 5.27 14.50 -1.58
CA ILE A 190 6.07 14.44 -0.36
C ILE A 190 6.03 15.83 0.33
N ILE A 191 6.12 16.90 -0.45
CA ILE A 191 6.24 18.28 0.06
C ILE A 191 4.89 18.81 0.56
N ASN A 192 3.78 18.43 -0.07
CA ASN A 192 2.42 18.90 0.23
C ASN A 192 1.71 18.00 1.27
#